data_f8273cbdd0a4fae5d91082ab56d03985
#
_entry.id   f8273cbdd0a4fae5d91082ab56d03985
#
_cell.length_a   1.000
_cell.length_b   1.000
_cell.length_c   1.000
_cell.angle_alpha   90.00
_cell.angle_beta   90.00
_cell.angle_gamma   90.00
#
_symmetry.space_group_name_H-M   'P 1'
#
loop_
_entity.id
_entity.type
_entity.pdbx_description
1 polymer ?
#
loop_
_entity_poly.entity_id
_entity_poly.type
_entity_poly.pdbx_seq_one_letter_code
_entity_poly.pdbx_strand_id
1 'polypeptide(L)'
;TRVMELKDFDRIYLQPGESKTVSFELTPYDISLLNDHMDRVVEKGEFKICVGGMSPDYVAKNEIKHSVGYSDKKKGVTGMLNYTHEFGADFILSISKVEENLTKNQKTVWVSVKNNGTLMDIGKVEMFVDGKKAGDAIHYELGAGEEKLIPFKLDKDNKQPVAFTTKYKMVVL
;
A
#
# COMPACT_ATOMS: atom_id res chain seq x y z
N THR A 1 14.25 -1.32 6.49
CA THR A 1 13.44 -2.52 6.19
C THR A 1 13.24 -3.30 7.49
N ARG A 2 12.01 -3.70 7.80
CA ARG A 2 11.73 -4.55 8.97
C ARG A 2 12.28 -5.95 8.68
N VAL A 3 13.00 -6.50 9.65
CA VAL A 3 13.61 -7.82 9.50
C VAL A 3 12.56 -8.93 9.56
N MET A 4 11.45 -8.69 10.29
CA MET A 4 10.34 -9.62 10.43
C MET A 4 9.06 -8.88 10.81
N GLU A 5 7.91 -9.32 10.30
CA GLU A 5 6.60 -8.75 10.59
C GLU A 5 5.57 -9.85 10.78
N LEU A 6 4.74 -9.73 11.82
CA LEU A 6 3.60 -10.61 12.03
C LEU A 6 2.49 -10.21 11.06
N LYS A 7 2.05 -11.12 10.22
CA LYS A 7 1.01 -10.88 9.20
C LYS A 7 -0.36 -11.37 9.62
N ASP A 8 -0.41 -12.51 10.30
CA ASP A 8 -1.68 -13.06 10.76
C ASP A 8 -1.48 -13.94 11.99
N PHE A 9 -2.55 -14.22 12.73
CA PHE A 9 -2.54 -15.14 13.86
C PHE A 9 -3.94 -15.72 14.11
N ASP A 10 -3.98 -16.95 14.62
CA ASP A 10 -5.22 -17.58 15.11
C ASP A 10 -4.99 -18.17 16.51
N ARG A 11 -6.05 -18.23 17.29
CA ARG A 11 -6.03 -18.80 18.62
C ARG A 11 -6.88 -20.06 18.64
N ILE A 12 -6.21 -21.20 18.70
CA ILE A 12 -6.88 -22.51 18.70
C ILE A 12 -6.76 -23.18 20.07
N TYR A 13 -7.77 -23.95 20.40
CA TYR A 13 -7.77 -24.85 21.54
C TYR A 13 -7.67 -26.29 21.05
N LEU A 14 -6.76 -27.08 21.66
CA LEU A 14 -6.53 -28.48 21.33
C LEU A 14 -6.56 -29.32 22.60
N GLN A 15 -7.27 -30.45 22.56
CA GLN A 15 -7.19 -31.49 23.55
C GLN A 15 -5.87 -32.29 23.42
N PRO A 16 -5.41 -32.97 24.47
CA PRO A 16 -4.25 -33.85 24.36
C PRO A 16 -4.44 -34.88 23.23
N GLY A 17 -3.51 -34.91 22.28
CA GLY A 17 -3.54 -35.78 21.10
C GLY A 17 -4.36 -35.24 19.91
N GLU A 18 -5.06 -34.12 20.05
CA GLU A 18 -5.83 -33.49 18.97
C GLU A 18 -4.91 -32.76 18.00
N SER A 19 -5.28 -32.77 16.71
CA SER A 19 -4.64 -31.99 15.64
C SER A 19 -5.69 -31.15 14.94
N LYS A 20 -5.33 -29.90 14.57
CA LYS A 20 -6.19 -29.00 13.80
C LYS A 20 -5.38 -28.32 12.71
N THR A 21 -5.94 -28.27 11.50
CA THR A 21 -5.37 -27.48 10.40
C THR A 21 -5.78 -26.02 10.55
N VAL A 22 -4.82 -25.12 10.46
CA VAL A 22 -5.04 -23.67 10.40
C VAL A 22 -4.48 -23.19 9.08
N SER A 23 -5.24 -22.33 8.39
CA SER A 23 -4.86 -21.74 7.09
C SER A 23 -4.75 -20.24 7.23
N PHE A 24 -3.68 -19.67 6.73
CA PHE A 24 -3.47 -18.23 6.63
C PHE A 24 -3.33 -17.86 5.15
N GLU A 25 -3.93 -16.75 4.75
CA GLU A 25 -3.76 -16.20 3.42
C GLU A 25 -2.69 -15.10 3.45
N LEU A 26 -1.71 -15.20 2.57
CA LEU A 26 -0.68 -14.18 2.39
C LEU A 26 -0.87 -13.53 1.02
N THR A 27 -1.28 -12.28 1.03
CA THR A 27 -1.49 -11.50 -0.19
C THR A 27 -0.21 -10.81 -0.65
N PRO A 28 -0.09 -10.38 -1.92
CA PRO A 28 1.01 -9.55 -2.37
C PRO A 28 1.16 -8.25 -1.57
N TYR A 29 0.06 -7.69 -1.06
CA TYR A 29 0.10 -6.51 -0.20
C TYR A 29 0.89 -6.75 1.09
N ASP A 30 0.78 -7.94 1.69
CA ASP A 30 1.45 -8.30 2.94
C ASP A 30 2.97 -8.35 2.83
N ILE A 31 3.49 -8.65 1.64
CA ILE A 31 4.93 -8.74 1.35
C ILE A 31 5.45 -7.53 0.58
N SER A 32 4.58 -6.56 0.29
CA SER A 32 4.96 -5.35 -0.44
C SER A 32 5.65 -4.32 0.46
N LEU A 33 6.42 -3.46 -0.15
CA LEU A 33 7.06 -2.30 0.47
C LEU A 33 6.83 -1.05 -0.39
N LEU A 34 7.20 0.10 0.14
CA LEU A 34 7.25 1.35 -0.63
C LEU A 34 8.67 1.53 -1.16
N ASN A 35 8.78 1.69 -2.48
CA ASN A 35 10.04 2.00 -3.13
C ASN A 35 10.42 3.49 -2.93
N ASP A 36 11.55 3.92 -3.51
CA ASP A 36 12.04 5.31 -3.42
C ASP A 36 11.07 6.32 -4.05
N HIS A 37 10.18 5.86 -4.92
CA HIS A 37 9.12 6.66 -5.53
C HIS A 37 7.81 6.63 -4.73
N MET A 38 7.82 6.03 -3.54
CA MET A 38 6.62 5.85 -2.70
C MET A 38 5.51 5.04 -3.40
N ASP A 39 5.85 4.27 -4.41
CA ASP A 39 4.96 3.30 -5.03
C ASP A 39 5.07 1.98 -4.29
N ARG A 40 3.93 1.31 -4.11
CA ARG A 40 3.89 0.00 -3.46
C ARG A 40 4.32 -1.08 -4.44
N VAL A 41 5.36 -1.80 -4.10
CA VAL A 41 5.95 -2.84 -4.95
C VAL A 41 6.24 -4.11 -4.15
N VAL A 42 6.21 -5.24 -4.82
CA VAL A 42 6.82 -6.50 -4.34
C VAL A 42 8.13 -6.66 -5.12
N GLU A 43 9.24 -6.53 -4.44
CA GLU A 43 10.54 -6.70 -5.05
C GLU A 43 10.78 -8.17 -5.41
N LYS A 44 11.57 -8.39 -6.46
CA LYS A 44 12.09 -9.73 -6.74
C LYS A 44 13.02 -10.17 -5.62
N GLY A 45 12.94 -11.42 -5.24
CA GLY A 45 13.80 -11.97 -4.19
C GLY A 45 13.12 -13.08 -3.39
N GLU A 46 13.78 -13.46 -2.31
CA GLU A 46 13.33 -14.51 -1.43
C GLU A 46 12.67 -13.93 -0.18
N PHE A 47 11.45 -14.40 0.11
CA PHE A 47 10.73 -14.07 1.33
C PHE A 47 10.69 -15.29 2.24
N LYS A 48 11.16 -15.13 3.46
CA LYS A 48 11.11 -16.16 4.50
C LYS A 48 9.77 -16.11 5.21
N ILE A 49 8.95 -17.13 5.02
CA ILE A 49 7.65 -17.27 5.67
C ILE A 49 7.78 -18.22 6.85
N CYS A 50 7.35 -17.80 8.01
CA CYS A 50 7.42 -18.54 9.24
C CYS A 50 6.05 -18.75 9.86
N VAL A 51 5.68 -19.97 10.17
CA VAL A 51 4.41 -20.32 10.83
C VAL A 51 4.71 -21.08 12.11
N GLY A 52 4.14 -20.61 13.21
CA GLY A 52 4.30 -21.30 14.50
C GLY A 52 4.05 -20.41 15.71
N GLY A 53 4.18 -20.97 16.89
CA GLY A 53 3.90 -20.30 18.17
C GLY A 53 4.94 -19.25 18.59
N MET A 54 6.05 -19.14 17.88
CA MET A 54 7.12 -18.17 18.15
C MET A 54 7.89 -17.85 16.87
N SER A 55 8.57 -16.68 16.86
CA SER A 55 9.54 -16.35 15.83
C SER A 55 10.65 -17.43 15.77
N PRO A 56 11.01 -17.92 14.57
CA PRO A 56 12.05 -18.93 14.40
C PRO A 56 13.44 -18.44 14.80
N ASP A 57 13.68 -17.14 14.76
CA ASP A 57 14.94 -16.50 15.11
C ASP A 57 14.95 -15.97 16.56
N TYR A 58 13.88 -16.26 17.32
CA TYR A 58 13.82 -15.85 18.71
C TYR A 58 14.81 -16.69 19.55
N VAL A 59 15.78 -15.99 20.11
CA VAL A 59 16.71 -16.56 21.09
C VAL A 59 16.28 -16.05 22.45
N ALA A 60 15.88 -16.97 23.35
CA ALA A 60 15.62 -16.61 24.74
C ALA A 60 16.90 -16.08 25.36
N LYS A 61 16.89 -14.83 25.79
CA LYS A 61 17.96 -14.31 26.64
C LYS A 61 17.98 -15.11 27.92
N ASN A 62 19.18 -15.40 28.44
CA ASN A 62 19.39 -16.23 29.64
C ASN A 62 18.58 -15.78 30.87
N GLU A 63 18.10 -14.56 30.88
CA GLU A 63 17.31 -13.96 31.96
C GLU A 63 15.85 -14.47 32.00
N ILE A 64 15.36 -15.17 30.96
CA ILE A 64 13.99 -15.70 30.90
C ILE A 64 13.99 -17.24 31.16
N LYS A 65 14.90 -17.72 31.89
CA LYS A 65 14.96 -19.18 32.27
C LYS A 65 13.74 -19.67 33.06
N HIS A 66 12.89 -18.80 33.54
CA HIS A 66 11.72 -19.11 34.36
C HIS A 66 10.37 -18.94 33.67
N SER A 67 10.31 -18.61 32.37
CA SER A 67 9.03 -18.57 31.68
C SER A 67 8.54 -19.99 31.46
N VAL A 68 7.53 -20.36 32.22
CA VAL A 68 6.82 -21.64 32.09
C VAL A 68 6.33 -21.78 30.66
N GLY A 69 6.79 -22.79 29.95
CA GLY A 69 6.32 -23.13 28.61
C GLY A 69 7.21 -22.74 27.44
N TYR A 70 8.41 -22.21 27.67
CA TYR A 70 9.38 -22.07 26.60
C TYR A 70 9.96 -23.40 26.19
N SER A 71 9.76 -23.83 24.96
CA SER A 71 10.40 -25.02 24.41
C SER A 71 10.70 -24.84 22.92
N ASP A 72 11.76 -25.52 22.43
CA ASP A 72 12.08 -25.54 21.00
C ASP A 72 10.96 -26.07 20.11
N LYS A 73 10.03 -26.84 20.67
CA LYS A 73 8.83 -27.33 19.98
C LYS A 73 7.84 -26.22 19.57
N LYS A 74 7.98 -25.01 20.13
CA LYS A 74 7.17 -23.84 19.75
C LYS A 74 7.75 -23.05 18.59
N LYS A 75 8.99 -23.36 18.17
CA LYS A 75 9.57 -22.72 16.98
C LYS A 75 8.73 -23.05 15.75
N GLY A 76 8.49 -22.05 14.94
CA GLY A 76 7.72 -22.21 13.72
C GLY A 76 8.47 -23.01 12.64
N VAL A 77 7.68 -23.45 11.67
CA VAL A 77 8.20 -24.01 10.41
C VAL A 77 8.49 -22.86 9.46
N THR A 78 9.60 -22.94 8.76
CA THR A 78 10.03 -21.94 7.80
C THR A 78 9.81 -22.44 6.38
N GLY A 79 9.17 -21.62 5.54
CA GLY A 79 9.07 -21.80 4.10
C GLY A 79 9.74 -20.63 3.37
N MET A 80 10.09 -20.85 2.11
CA MET A 80 10.63 -19.82 1.23
C MET A 80 9.68 -19.56 0.08
N LEU A 81 9.41 -18.29 -0.17
CA LEU A 81 8.64 -17.80 -1.32
C LEU A 81 9.59 -16.98 -2.18
N ASN A 82 9.72 -17.32 -3.45
CA ASN A 82 10.64 -16.66 -4.37
C ASN A 82 9.90 -15.98 -5.52
N TYR A 83 10.12 -14.68 -5.66
CA TYR A 83 9.62 -13.88 -6.78
C TYR A 83 10.75 -13.56 -7.76
N THR A 84 10.55 -13.90 -9.03
CA THR A 84 11.53 -13.69 -10.10
C THR A 84 11.44 -12.32 -10.74
N HIS A 85 10.30 -11.63 -10.58
CA HIS A 85 10.05 -10.31 -11.16
C HIS A 85 9.47 -9.38 -10.10
N GLU A 86 9.83 -8.12 -10.21
CA GLU A 86 9.18 -7.05 -9.44
C GLU A 86 7.79 -6.76 -10.02
N PHE A 87 6.82 -6.49 -9.16
CA PHE A 87 5.50 -6.02 -9.55
C PHE A 87 4.95 -5.05 -8.49
N GLY A 88 4.05 -4.15 -8.89
CA GLY A 88 3.56 -3.14 -7.97
C GLY A 88 2.47 -2.26 -8.55
N ALA A 89 2.15 -1.19 -7.83
CA ALA A 89 1.29 -0.12 -8.29
C ALA A 89 2.06 0.82 -9.22
N ASP A 90 1.40 1.31 -10.27
CA ASP A 90 1.92 2.33 -11.18
C ASP A 90 0.79 3.31 -11.53
N PHE A 91 0.85 4.51 -10.95
CA PHE A 91 -0.18 5.51 -11.15
C PHE A 91 0.11 6.40 -12.34
N ILE A 92 -0.89 6.55 -13.21
CA ILE A 92 -0.91 7.55 -14.28
C ILE A 92 -1.87 8.66 -13.89
N LEU A 93 -1.43 9.91 -14.05
CA LEU A 93 -2.19 11.10 -13.81
C LEU A 93 -2.44 11.82 -15.14
N SER A 94 -3.68 12.18 -15.42
CA SER A 94 -4.05 12.93 -16.62
C SER A 94 -5.23 13.86 -16.37
N ILE A 95 -5.38 14.89 -17.22
CA ILE A 95 -6.59 15.71 -17.22
C ILE A 95 -7.60 15.06 -18.17
N SER A 96 -8.73 14.63 -17.60
CA SER A 96 -9.79 13.98 -18.36
C SER A 96 -10.67 14.97 -19.11
N LYS A 97 -11.13 16.02 -18.42
CA LYS A 97 -11.97 17.08 -19.00
C LYS A 97 -11.96 18.33 -18.12
N VAL A 98 -12.38 19.45 -18.72
CA VAL A 98 -12.63 20.71 -18.03
C VAL A 98 -14.06 21.12 -18.33
N GLU A 99 -14.85 21.40 -17.30
CA GLU A 99 -16.24 21.84 -17.41
C GLU A 99 -16.37 23.26 -16.85
N GLU A 100 -16.98 24.16 -17.59
CA GLU A 100 -17.25 25.53 -17.13
C GLU A 100 -18.65 25.67 -16.57
N ASN A 101 -18.76 26.30 -15.41
CA ASN A 101 -20.03 26.71 -14.83
C ASN A 101 -20.15 28.24 -14.88
N LEU A 102 -20.85 28.74 -15.90
CA LEU A 102 -21.00 30.16 -16.14
C LEU A 102 -21.75 30.89 -15.01
N THR A 103 -22.72 30.20 -14.37
CA THR A 103 -23.53 30.78 -13.30
C THR A 103 -22.74 31.01 -12.02
N LYS A 104 -21.75 30.15 -11.75
CA LYS A 104 -20.91 30.20 -10.53
C LYS A 104 -19.55 30.82 -10.75
N ASN A 105 -19.26 31.29 -11.96
CA ASN A 105 -17.91 31.75 -12.35
C ASN A 105 -16.79 30.76 -12.00
N GLN A 106 -17.04 29.47 -12.16
CA GLN A 106 -16.13 28.38 -11.82
C GLN A 106 -15.89 27.47 -13.00
N LYS A 107 -14.70 26.88 -13.05
CA LYS A 107 -14.41 25.71 -13.89
C LYS A 107 -14.08 24.51 -13.00
N THR A 108 -14.52 23.34 -13.42
CA THR A 108 -14.17 22.07 -12.77
C THR A 108 -13.20 21.32 -13.67
N VAL A 109 -12.03 21.04 -13.13
CA VAL A 109 -11.02 20.21 -13.80
C VAL A 109 -11.15 18.81 -13.27
N TRP A 110 -11.43 17.86 -14.14
CA TRP A 110 -11.51 16.46 -13.80
C TRP A 110 -10.15 15.80 -14.07
N VAL A 111 -9.50 15.40 -12.98
CA VAL A 111 -8.22 14.71 -13.02
C VAL A 111 -8.46 13.21 -12.92
N SER A 112 -8.00 12.46 -13.92
CA SER A 112 -8.01 11.01 -13.87
C SER A 112 -6.74 10.52 -13.19
N VAL A 113 -6.92 9.61 -12.24
CA VAL A 113 -5.85 8.80 -11.65
C VAL A 113 -6.15 7.35 -11.98
N LYS A 114 -5.25 6.69 -12.68
CA LYS A 114 -5.38 5.28 -13.06
C LYS A 114 -4.19 4.49 -12.50
N ASN A 115 -4.48 3.35 -11.91
CA ASN A 115 -3.45 2.39 -11.52
C ASN A 115 -3.21 1.39 -12.66
N ASN A 116 -2.16 1.59 -13.43
CA ASN A 116 -1.75 0.65 -14.49
C ASN A 116 -0.91 -0.52 -13.95
N GLY A 117 -0.56 -0.48 -12.68
CA GLY A 117 0.17 -1.55 -12.02
C GLY A 117 -0.69 -2.77 -11.72
N THR A 118 -0.07 -3.73 -11.07
CA THR A 118 -0.67 -5.03 -10.74
C THR A 118 -1.03 -5.16 -9.26
N LEU A 119 -0.72 -4.15 -8.45
CA LEU A 119 -0.96 -4.13 -7.02
C LEU A 119 -1.84 -2.94 -6.63
N MET A 120 -2.77 -3.16 -5.71
CA MET A 120 -3.55 -2.09 -5.10
C MET A 120 -2.65 -1.15 -4.29
N ASP A 121 -2.92 0.15 -4.35
CA ASP A 121 -2.26 1.11 -3.48
C ASP A 121 -3.14 2.35 -3.25
N ILE A 122 -2.77 3.13 -2.25
CA ILE A 122 -3.43 4.37 -1.84
C ILE A 122 -2.57 5.58 -2.21
N GLY A 123 -3.22 6.70 -2.42
CA GLY A 123 -2.53 7.95 -2.66
C GLY A 123 -3.44 9.15 -2.44
N LYS A 124 -2.95 10.30 -2.83
CA LYS A 124 -3.69 11.57 -2.82
C LYS A 124 -3.35 12.39 -4.04
N VAL A 125 -4.31 13.16 -4.55
CA VAL A 125 -4.06 14.20 -5.55
C VAL A 125 -4.09 15.56 -4.86
N GLU A 126 -3.08 16.36 -5.11
CA GLU A 126 -2.96 17.73 -4.65
C GLU A 126 -2.94 18.70 -5.84
N MET A 127 -3.63 19.81 -5.68
CA MET A 127 -3.66 20.89 -6.68
C MET A 127 -2.73 22.02 -6.26
N PHE A 128 -2.01 22.56 -7.23
CA PHE A 128 -1.14 23.73 -7.06
C PHE A 128 -1.53 24.79 -8.08
N VAL A 129 -1.61 26.03 -7.63
CA VAL A 129 -1.83 27.21 -8.47
C VAL A 129 -0.63 28.13 -8.27
N ASP A 130 0.05 28.48 -9.36
CA ASP A 130 1.29 29.28 -9.33
C ASP A 130 2.34 28.70 -8.34
N GLY A 131 2.47 27.35 -8.34
CA GLY A 131 3.39 26.62 -7.48
C GLY A 131 3.01 26.54 -6.00
N LYS A 132 1.88 27.11 -5.58
CA LYS A 132 1.39 27.04 -4.21
C LYS A 132 0.24 26.06 -4.10
N LYS A 133 0.25 25.26 -3.04
CA LYS A 133 -0.84 24.31 -2.77
C LYS A 133 -2.17 25.06 -2.64
N ALA A 134 -3.18 24.59 -3.36
CA ALA A 134 -4.52 25.17 -3.39
C ALA A 134 -5.58 24.14 -3.01
N GLY A 135 -6.24 24.35 -1.89
CA GLY A 135 -7.27 23.47 -1.36
C GLY A 135 -6.72 22.20 -0.69
N ASP A 136 -7.64 21.32 -0.32
CA ASP A 136 -7.32 20.06 0.35
C ASP A 136 -6.89 18.99 -0.65
N ALA A 137 -6.05 18.07 -0.17
CA ALA A 137 -5.70 16.87 -0.93
C ALA A 137 -6.89 15.91 -0.98
N ILE A 138 -7.14 15.31 -2.12
CA ILE A 138 -8.20 14.30 -2.29
C ILE A 138 -7.56 12.93 -2.34
N HIS A 139 -7.91 12.09 -1.36
CA HIS A 139 -7.37 10.74 -1.21
C HIS A 139 -8.08 9.75 -2.13
N TYR A 140 -7.34 8.74 -2.55
CA TYR A 140 -7.85 7.62 -3.34
C TYR A 140 -7.20 6.30 -2.89
N GLU A 141 -7.92 5.22 -3.19
CA GLU A 141 -7.48 3.84 -3.14
C GLU A 141 -7.88 3.22 -4.48
N LEU A 142 -6.94 2.57 -5.15
CA LEU A 142 -7.15 1.99 -6.48
C LEU A 142 -6.51 0.62 -6.58
N GLY A 143 -7.33 -0.38 -6.90
CA GLY A 143 -6.87 -1.70 -7.32
C GLY A 143 -6.16 -1.68 -8.66
N ALA A 144 -5.61 -2.83 -9.05
CA ALA A 144 -4.96 -3.01 -10.34
C ALA A 144 -5.92 -2.72 -11.51
N GLY A 145 -5.52 -1.85 -12.41
CA GLY A 145 -6.31 -1.42 -13.57
C GLY A 145 -7.44 -0.45 -13.29
N GLU A 146 -7.73 -0.11 -12.03
CA GLU A 146 -8.79 0.81 -11.67
C GLU A 146 -8.43 2.27 -11.99
N GLU A 147 -9.47 3.06 -12.26
CA GLU A 147 -9.40 4.48 -12.57
C GLU A 147 -10.42 5.25 -11.73
N LYS A 148 -10.02 6.44 -11.26
CA LYS A 148 -10.89 7.37 -10.55
C LYS A 148 -10.79 8.78 -11.13
N LEU A 149 -11.95 9.42 -11.34
CA LEU A 149 -12.03 10.81 -11.73
C LEU A 149 -12.21 11.68 -10.48
N ILE A 150 -11.33 12.65 -10.32
CA ILE A 150 -11.27 13.54 -9.15
C ILE A 150 -11.54 14.98 -9.61
N PRO A 151 -12.63 15.63 -9.11
CA PRO A 151 -12.95 16.99 -9.50
C PRO A 151 -12.20 18.03 -8.64
N PHE A 152 -11.58 18.98 -9.30
CA PHE A 152 -11.02 20.18 -8.68
C PHE A 152 -11.72 21.42 -9.19
N LYS A 153 -12.10 22.30 -8.27
CA LYS A 153 -12.76 23.56 -8.60
C LYS A 153 -11.74 24.69 -8.68
N LEU A 154 -11.81 25.47 -9.73
CA LEU A 154 -11.01 26.65 -9.97
C LEU A 154 -11.91 27.84 -10.33
N ASP A 155 -11.43 29.05 -10.06
CA ASP A 155 -12.02 30.25 -10.65
C ASP A 155 -11.92 30.16 -12.18
N LYS A 156 -13.02 30.47 -12.87
CA LYS A 156 -13.07 30.45 -14.33
C LYS A 156 -12.01 31.36 -14.95
N ASP A 157 -11.79 32.54 -14.36
CA ASP A 157 -10.88 33.55 -14.84
C ASP A 157 -9.42 33.35 -14.40
N ASN A 158 -9.12 32.22 -13.71
CA ASN A 158 -7.76 31.90 -13.32
C ASN A 158 -6.87 31.75 -14.58
N LYS A 159 -5.83 32.59 -14.67
CA LYS A 159 -4.82 32.60 -15.73
C LYS A 159 -3.47 32.06 -15.26
N GLN A 160 -3.35 31.72 -13.98
CA GLN A 160 -2.11 31.19 -13.42
C GLN A 160 -1.94 29.71 -13.77
N PRO A 161 -0.70 29.23 -13.90
CA PRO A 161 -0.45 27.81 -14.15
C PRO A 161 -1.02 26.95 -13.03
N VAL A 162 -1.67 25.86 -13.40
CA VAL A 162 -2.27 24.91 -12.47
C VAL A 162 -1.65 23.53 -12.69
N ALA A 163 -1.17 22.92 -11.63
CA ALA A 163 -0.61 21.58 -11.65
C ALA A 163 -1.35 20.69 -10.66
N PHE A 164 -1.48 19.41 -11.01
CA PHE A 164 -1.98 18.36 -10.15
C PHE A 164 -0.89 17.33 -9.96
N THR A 165 -0.71 16.87 -8.73
CA THR A 165 0.35 15.92 -8.38
C THR A 165 -0.21 14.75 -7.60
N THR A 166 0.35 13.57 -7.84
CA THR A 166 0.19 12.40 -6.98
C THR A 166 1.52 11.68 -6.88
N LYS A 167 2.01 11.41 -5.68
CA LYS A 167 3.35 10.84 -5.46
C LYS A 167 4.39 11.65 -6.28
N TYR A 168 5.09 11.03 -7.23
CA TYR A 168 6.07 11.71 -8.11
C TYR A 168 5.54 12.02 -9.51
N LYS A 169 4.24 11.83 -9.75
CA LYS A 169 3.59 12.12 -11.03
C LYS A 169 2.95 13.50 -10.98
N MET A 170 3.04 14.24 -12.07
CA MET A 170 2.47 15.58 -12.22
C MET A 170 1.83 15.73 -13.60
N VAL A 171 0.68 16.42 -13.63
CA VAL A 171 0.07 16.91 -14.87
C VAL A 171 -0.22 18.41 -14.72
N VAL A 172 -0.04 19.16 -15.80
CA VAL A 172 -0.28 20.60 -15.85
C VAL A 172 -1.48 20.88 -16.77
N LEU A 173 -2.34 21.81 -16.32
CA LEU A 173 -3.50 22.30 -17.07
C LEU A 173 -3.09 23.38 -18.05
#